data_e72a350aab7ceb4b32f4d1eaa1188c20
#
_entry.id   e72a350aab7ceb4b32f4d1eaa1188c20
#
_cell.length_a   1.000
_cell.length_b   1.000
_cell.length_c   1.000
_cell.angle_alpha   90.00
_cell.angle_beta   90.00
_cell.angle_gamma   90.00
#
_symmetry.space_group_name_H-M   'P 1'
#
loop_
_entity.id
_entity.type
_entity.pdbx_description
1 polymer ?
#
loop_
_entity_poly.entity_id
_entity_poly.type
_entity_poly.pdbx_seq_one_letter_code
_entity_poly.pdbx_strand_id
1 'polypeptide(L)'
;AVLSAKALLSGPYVVNAGLMADSLRAFGMIPTTEPYGSTPYNTIFSHVNGNAGASCDPSVFLTTGNDAIVDWVFIQLRSAANASTVVATRSALIQRDGDIVALDGVSPVTFQGTYPGSYFVTVKHRNHLGIMTAGSINILENIY
;
A
#
# COMPACT_ATOMS: atom_id res chain seq x y z
N ALA A 1 2.97 10.14 10.76
CA ALA A 1 1.64 10.15 10.16
C ALA A 1 1.13 8.71 9.97
N VAL A 2 -0.15 8.49 10.13
CA VAL A 2 -0.81 7.17 10.02
C VAL A 2 -1.94 7.26 9.00
N LEU A 3 -1.95 6.35 8.02
CA LEU A 3 -2.91 6.32 6.94
C LEU A 3 -3.75 5.03 7.01
N SER A 4 -5.08 5.19 7.08
CA SER A 4 -6.04 4.14 6.76
C SER A 4 -6.63 4.43 5.39
N ALA A 5 -6.46 3.52 4.45
CA ALA A 5 -6.90 3.70 3.07
C ALA A 5 -7.49 2.40 2.51
N LYS A 6 -8.37 2.56 1.53
CA LYS A 6 -8.93 1.45 0.74
C LYS A 6 -8.71 1.70 -0.75
N ALA A 7 -8.40 0.64 -1.48
CA ALA A 7 -8.37 0.64 -2.93
C ALA A 7 -8.75 -0.74 -3.47
N LEU A 8 -9.19 -0.79 -4.71
CA LEU A 8 -9.48 -2.04 -5.41
C LEU A 8 -8.67 -2.08 -6.70
N LEU A 9 -7.92 -3.16 -6.88
CA LEU A 9 -7.19 -3.43 -8.11
C LEU A 9 -8.15 -4.11 -9.10
N SER A 10 -8.32 -3.54 -10.28
CA SER A 10 -9.30 -4.02 -11.26
C SER A 10 -9.03 -5.44 -11.76
N GLY A 11 -7.75 -5.84 -11.85
CA GLY A 11 -7.37 -7.17 -12.31
C GLY A 11 -7.91 -8.30 -11.43
N PRO A 12 -7.63 -8.31 -10.12
CA PRO A 12 -8.11 -9.34 -9.23
C PRO A 12 -9.56 -9.14 -8.76
N TYR A 13 -10.21 -8.01 -9.05
CA TYR A 13 -11.55 -7.70 -8.55
C TYR A 13 -12.62 -8.63 -9.13
N VAL A 14 -13.41 -9.24 -8.24
CA VAL A 14 -14.52 -10.13 -8.59
C VAL A 14 -15.84 -9.42 -8.29
N VAL A 15 -16.51 -8.94 -9.33
CA VAL A 15 -17.72 -8.09 -9.25
C VAL A 15 -18.81 -8.70 -8.38
N ASN A 16 -19.13 -9.98 -8.57
CA ASN A 16 -20.22 -10.64 -7.84
C ASN A 16 -19.89 -10.90 -6.36
N ALA A 17 -18.61 -10.92 -6.00
CA ALA A 17 -18.17 -11.11 -4.61
C ALA A 17 -17.96 -9.77 -3.89
N GLY A 18 -17.74 -8.67 -4.60
CA GLY A 18 -17.33 -7.39 -4.04
C GLY A 18 -15.95 -7.43 -3.41
N LEU A 19 -15.12 -8.41 -3.75
CA LEU A 19 -13.81 -8.69 -3.17
C LEU A 19 -12.80 -8.93 -4.29
N MET A 20 -11.51 -8.72 -4.00
CA MET A 20 -10.44 -9.14 -4.89
C MET A 20 -10.09 -10.63 -4.68
N ALA A 21 -9.65 -11.28 -5.76
CA ALA A 21 -9.09 -12.64 -5.68
C ALA A 21 -7.70 -12.61 -5.03
N ASP A 22 -7.42 -13.59 -4.18
CA ASP A 22 -6.14 -13.76 -3.48
C ASP A 22 -5.31 -14.91 -4.06
N SER A 23 -5.41 -15.12 -5.36
CA SER A 23 -4.75 -16.24 -6.06
C SER A 23 -3.24 -16.25 -5.89
N LEU A 24 -2.59 -15.07 -5.90
CA LEU A 24 -1.14 -14.97 -5.70
C LEU A 24 -0.74 -15.50 -4.31
N ARG A 25 -1.49 -15.17 -3.29
CA ARG A 25 -1.29 -15.68 -1.93
C ARG A 25 -1.51 -17.19 -1.88
N ALA A 26 -2.61 -17.66 -2.43
CA ALA A 26 -2.98 -19.08 -2.39
C ALA A 26 -1.95 -19.96 -3.09
N PHE A 27 -1.31 -19.46 -4.15
CA PHE A 27 -0.24 -20.16 -4.88
C PHE A 27 1.18 -19.87 -4.35
N GLY A 28 1.31 -19.11 -3.25
CA GLY A 28 2.62 -18.80 -2.68
C GLY A 28 3.50 -17.91 -3.54
N MET A 29 2.91 -17.03 -4.35
CA MET A 29 3.60 -16.20 -5.32
C MET A 29 3.89 -14.79 -4.83
N ILE A 30 3.45 -14.41 -3.64
CA ILE A 30 3.73 -13.09 -3.07
C ILE A 30 5.08 -13.14 -2.36
N PRO A 31 6.07 -12.29 -2.75
CA PRO A 31 7.35 -12.23 -2.06
C PRO A 31 7.18 -11.69 -0.63
N THR A 32 8.01 -12.15 0.29
CA THR A 32 8.04 -11.64 1.67
C THR A 32 8.74 -10.28 1.78
N THR A 33 9.61 -9.97 0.82
CA THR A 33 10.29 -8.67 0.72
C THR A 33 9.56 -7.77 -0.29
N GLU A 34 9.40 -6.50 0.06
CA GLU A 34 8.72 -5.53 -0.80
C GLU A 34 9.41 -5.43 -2.18
N PRO A 35 8.65 -5.44 -3.27
CA PRO A 35 9.23 -5.53 -4.61
C PRO A 35 9.69 -4.17 -5.19
N TYR A 36 9.19 -3.05 -4.68
CA TYR A 36 9.33 -1.75 -5.32
C TYR A 36 10.70 -1.11 -5.11
N GLY A 37 11.42 -1.51 -4.06
CA GLY A 37 12.77 -1.03 -3.77
C GLY A 37 13.89 -1.77 -4.53
N SER A 38 13.55 -2.77 -5.35
CA SER A 38 14.52 -3.57 -6.09
C SER A 38 14.25 -3.61 -7.59
N THR A 39 15.25 -4.03 -8.36
CA THR A 39 15.16 -4.20 -9.82
C THR A 39 14.08 -5.25 -10.16
N PRO A 40 13.25 -5.02 -11.18
CA PRO A 40 13.27 -3.89 -12.12
C PRO A 40 12.43 -2.67 -11.67
N TYR A 41 11.72 -2.76 -10.57
CA TYR A 41 10.67 -1.79 -10.21
C TYR A 41 11.23 -0.49 -9.62
N ASN A 42 12.41 -0.51 -9.02
CA ASN A 42 13.04 0.66 -8.39
C ASN A 42 13.39 1.80 -9.38
N THR A 43 13.31 1.56 -10.68
CA THR A 43 13.45 2.61 -11.70
C THR A 43 12.19 3.42 -11.90
N ILE A 44 11.03 2.87 -11.51
CA ILE A 44 9.70 3.49 -11.68
C ILE A 44 9.11 3.88 -10.33
N PHE A 45 9.34 3.07 -9.29
CA PHE A 45 8.85 3.26 -7.94
C PHE A 45 9.99 3.72 -7.03
N SER A 46 10.27 5.03 -7.02
CA SER A 46 11.36 5.57 -6.21
C SER A 46 10.91 5.82 -4.78
N HIS A 47 11.54 5.20 -3.82
CA HIS A 47 11.31 5.48 -2.41
C HIS A 47 11.85 6.85 -2.00
N VAL A 48 11.05 7.58 -1.22
CA VAL A 48 11.41 8.84 -0.55
C VAL A 48 11.02 8.69 0.92
N ASN A 49 11.96 8.81 1.84
CA ASN A 49 11.72 8.54 3.26
C ASN A 49 10.91 7.24 3.45
N GLY A 50 11.26 6.22 2.69
CA GLY A 50 10.48 5.02 2.51
C GLY A 50 11.04 3.82 3.28
N ASN A 51 10.46 2.66 2.98
CA ASN A 51 10.81 1.39 3.60
C ASN A 51 11.38 0.39 2.56
N ALA A 52 12.22 0.86 1.64
CA ALA A 52 12.88 -0.01 0.65
C ALA A 52 13.56 -1.20 1.32
N GLY A 53 13.35 -2.40 0.77
CA GLY A 53 13.91 -3.64 1.30
C GLY A 53 13.19 -4.18 2.55
N ALA A 54 12.07 -3.59 2.97
CA ALA A 54 11.29 -4.09 4.10
C ALA A 54 10.69 -5.46 3.80
N SER A 55 10.58 -6.29 4.82
CA SER A 55 10.00 -7.63 4.72
C SER A 55 8.87 -7.80 5.73
N CYS A 56 7.88 -8.62 5.37
CA CYS A 56 6.86 -9.07 6.31
C CYS A 56 7.15 -10.52 6.74
N ASP A 57 6.58 -10.90 7.88
CA ASP A 57 6.61 -12.30 8.32
C ASP A 57 5.78 -13.16 7.36
N PRO A 58 6.26 -14.33 6.93
CA PRO A 58 5.49 -15.22 6.05
C PRO A 58 4.12 -15.62 6.57
N SER A 59 3.91 -15.61 7.89
CA SER A 59 2.61 -15.91 8.52
C SER A 59 1.50 -14.92 8.12
N VAL A 60 1.85 -13.73 7.69
CA VAL A 60 0.89 -12.72 7.18
C VAL A 60 0.09 -13.26 5.99
N PHE A 61 0.70 -14.14 5.19
CA PHE A 61 0.05 -14.76 4.02
C PHE A 61 -0.79 -15.99 4.36
N LEU A 62 -0.88 -16.39 5.62
CA LEU A 62 -1.74 -17.51 6.06
C LEU A 62 -3.19 -17.08 6.33
N THR A 63 -3.44 -15.80 6.51
CA THR A 63 -4.79 -15.26 6.72
C THR A 63 -5.66 -15.50 5.47
N THR A 64 -6.88 -15.98 5.70
CA THR A 64 -7.90 -16.24 4.68
C THR A 64 -9.13 -15.36 4.92
N GLY A 65 -10.10 -15.39 4.00
CA GLY A 65 -11.29 -14.56 4.09
C GLY A 65 -11.06 -13.15 3.57
N ASN A 66 -11.82 -12.18 4.07
CA ASN A 66 -11.81 -10.79 3.59
C ASN A 66 -10.47 -10.10 3.80
N ASP A 67 -9.76 -10.47 4.86
CA ASP A 67 -8.48 -9.88 5.25
C ASP A 67 -7.27 -10.59 4.62
N ALA A 68 -7.49 -11.59 3.75
CA ALA A 68 -6.41 -12.25 3.04
C ALA A 68 -5.67 -11.25 2.14
N ILE A 69 -4.34 -11.35 2.12
CA ILE A 69 -3.51 -10.46 1.32
C ILE A 69 -3.64 -10.79 -0.18
N VAL A 70 -3.85 -9.78 -0.99
CA VAL A 70 -3.90 -9.88 -2.44
C VAL A 70 -2.52 -9.69 -3.06
N ASP A 71 -1.82 -8.63 -2.67
CA ASP A 71 -0.49 -8.28 -3.17
C ASP A 71 0.12 -7.09 -2.40
N TRP A 72 1.32 -6.70 -2.80
CA TRP A 72 1.97 -5.45 -2.41
C TRP A 72 1.40 -4.26 -3.17
N VAL A 73 1.34 -3.10 -2.52
CA VAL A 73 1.05 -1.80 -3.13
C VAL A 73 2.10 -0.78 -2.70
N PHE A 74 2.25 0.26 -3.52
CA PHE A 74 3.18 1.37 -3.28
C PHE A 74 2.39 2.65 -3.02
N ILE A 75 2.57 3.24 -1.85
CA ILE A 75 1.85 4.43 -1.42
C ILE A 75 2.80 5.62 -1.42
N GLN A 76 2.32 6.76 -1.91
CA GLN A 76 3.03 8.03 -1.80
C GLN A 76 2.16 9.05 -1.07
N LEU A 77 2.75 9.76 -0.12
CA LEU A 77 2.24 11.02 0.38
C LEU A 77 2.88 12.15 -0.42
N ARG A 78 2.06 13.02 -0.97
CA ARG A 78 2.50 14.16 -1.77
C ARG A 78 2.08 15.46 -1.12
N SER A 79 2.91 16.49 -1.28
CA SER A 79 2.69 17.81 -0.68
C SER A 79 1.33 18.40 -1.09
N ALA A 80 0.58 18.89 -0.10
CA ALA A 80 -0.68 19.60 -0.36
C ALA A 80 -0.47 20.90 -1.19
N ALA A 81 0.70 21.51 -1.08
CA ALA A 81 1.07 22.72 -1.85
C ALA A 81 1.44 22.39 -3.30
N ASN A 82 1.98 21.19 -3.55
CA ASN A 82 2.39 20.74 -4.89
C ASN A 82 2.27 19.22 -5.00
N ALA A 83 1.20 18.75 -5.66
CA ALA A 83 0.92 17.34 -5.84
C ALA A 83 2.00 16.56 -6.62
N SER A 84 2.93 17.24 -7.29
CA SER A 84 4.08 16.63 -7.96
C SER A 84 5.22 16.28 -6.99
N THR A 85 5.23 16.86 -5.79
CA THR A 85 6.29 16.66 -4.80
C THR A 85 5.95 15.48 -3.89
N VAL A 86 6.72 14.41 -3.98
CA VAL A 86 6.62 13.24 -3.08
C VAL A 86 7.34 13.55 -1.78
N VAL A 87 6.65 13.42 -0.66
CA VAL A 87 7.17 13.68 0.69
C VAL A 87 7.63 12.38 1.35
N ALA A 88 6.85 11.32 1.23
CA ALA A 88 7.16 10.03 1.79
C ALA A 88 6.49 8.90 1.02
N THR A 89 7.09 7.71 1.07
CA THR A 89 6.55 6.52 0.43
C THR A 89 6.53 5.34 1.40
N ARG A 90 5.63 4.38 1.13
CA ARG A 90 5.62 3.07 1.80
C ARG A 90 5.20 2.00 0.82
N SER A 91 5.92 0.88 0.85
CA SER A 91 5.39 -0.39 0.37
C SER A 91 4.52 -0.99 1.48
N ALA A 92 3.33 -1.40 1.12
CA ALA A 92 2.30 -1.91 2.04
C ALA A 92 1.57 -3.10 1.41
N LEU A 93 0.68 -3.71 2.15
CA LEU A 93 -0.10 -4.86 1.70
C LEU A 93 -1.56 -4.44 1.46
N ILE A 94 -2.21 -5.05 0.46
CA ILE A 94 -3.63 -4.81 0.18
C ILE A 94 -4.42 -6.09 0.43
N GLN A 95 -5.53 -5.97 1.15
CA GLN A 95 -6.44 -7.07 1.48
C GLN A 95 -7.55 -7.19 0.43
N ARG A 96 -8.23 -8.34 0.42
CA ARG A 96 -9.31 -8.64 -0.55
C ARG A 96 -10.45 -7.63 -0.53
N ASP A 97 -10.78 -7.08 0.62
CA ASP A 97 -11.82 -6.05 0.79
C ASP A 97 -11.33 -4.63 0.48
N GLY A 98 -10.08 -4.51 0.07
CA GLY A 98 -9.43 -3.26 -0.34
C GLY A 98 -8.68 -2.53 0.76
N ASP A 99 -8.73 -2.98 2.00
CA ASP A 99 -7.95 -2.36 3.08
C ASP A 99 -6.45 -2.43 2.77
N ILE A 100 -5.78 -1.29 2.91
CA ILE A 100 -4.33 -1.18 2.78
C ILE A 100 -3.75 -1.16 4.18
N VAL A 101 -2.91 -2.15 4.46
CA VAL A 101 -2.37 -2.42 5.79
C VAL A 101 -0.85 -2.43 5.81
N ALA A 102 -0.29 -2.26 7.00
CA ALA A 102 1.14 -2.36 7.25
C ALA A 102 1.64 -3.81 7.08
N LEU A 103 2.93 -4.03 7.31
CA LEU A 103 3.60 -5.31 7.09
C LEU A 103 3.20 -6.40 8.10
N ASP A 104 2.50 -6.04 9.16
CA ASP A 104 1.87 -6.99 10.08
C ASP A 104 0.56 -7.60 9.53
N GLY A 105 0.08 -7.09 8.40
CA GLY A 105 -1.15 -7.51 7.75
C GLY A 105 -2.44 -7.03 8.39
N VAL A 106 -2.37 -6.13 9.39
CA VAL A 106 -3.53 -5.70 10.21
C VAL A 106 -3.56 -4.19 10.43
N SER A 107 -2.43 -3.60 10.85
CA SER A 107 -2.37 -2.20 11.29
C SER A 107 -2.44 -1.23 10.12
N PRO A 108 -2.92 0.01 10.35
CA PRO A 108 -2.80 1.10 9.38
C PRO A 108 -1.35 1.37 9.01
N VAL A 109 -1.14 1.96 7.82
CA VAL A 109 0.20 2.24 7.31
C VAL A 109 0.81 3.45 8.04
N THR A 110 1.98 3.26 8.65
CA THR A 110 2.69 4.32 9.35
C THR A 110 3.81 4.89 8.49
N PHE A 111 3.85 6.22 8.39
CA PHE A 111 4.93 6.98 7.76
C PHE A 111 5.81 7.58 8.84
N GLN A 112 6.81 6.81 9.27
CA GLN A 112 7.79 7.26 10.26
C GLN A 112 8.55 8.50 9.76
N GLY A 113 8.74 9.49 10.64
CA GLY A 113 9.43 10.73 10.29
C GLY A 113 8.61 11.71 9.45
N THR A 114 7.36 11.39 9.14
CA THR A 114 6.43 12.29 8.44
C THR A 114 5.41 12.82 9.44
N TYR A 115 5.30 14.14 9.52
CA TYR A 115 4.36 14.80 10.45
C TYR A 115 2.90 14.61 10.00
N PRO A 116 1.95 14.62 10.94
CA PRO A 116 0.53 14.75 10.61
C PRO A 116 0.29 16.02 9.79
N GLY A 117 -0.66 15.98 8.87
CA GLY A 117 -0.94 17.12 8.01
C GLY A 117 -1.74 16.73 6.78
N SER A 118 -1.90 17.69 5.86
CA SER A 118 -2.64 17.48 4.62
C SER A 118 -1.72 17.03 3.49
N TYR A 119 -2.08 15.92 2.86
CA TYR A 119 -1.33 15.32 1.76
C TYR A 119 -2.28 14.82 0.66
N PHE A 120 -1.83 14.86 -0.58
CA PHE A 120 -2.40 13.97 -1.59
C PHE A 120 -1.86 12.56 -1.36
N VAL A 121 -2.72 11.57 -1.50
CA VAL A 121 -2.35 10.15 -1.37
C VAL A 121 -2.42 9.48 -2.72
N THR A 122 -1.33 8.83 -3.11
CA THR A 122 -1.25 8.03 -4.34
C THR A 122 -1.10 6.57 -3.96
N VAL A 123 -1.87 5.71 -4.62
CA VAL A 123 -1.72 4.25 -4.54
C VAL A 123 -1.31 3.76 -5.91
N LYS A 124 -0.20 3.06 -5.98
CA LYS A 124 0.37 2.49 -7.20
C LYS A 124 0.58 1.00 -7.06
N HIS A 125 0.55 0.32 -8.17
CA HIS A 125 0.83 -1.11 -8.27
C HIS A 125 1.62 -1.40 -9.53
N ARG A 126 2.50 -2.43 -9.51
CA ARG A 126 3.38 -2.76 -10.64
C ARG A 126 2.64 -3.16 -11.92
N ASN A 127 1.38 -3.60 -11.82
CA ASN A 127 0.57 -4.09 -12.94
C ASN A 127 -0.72 -3.28 -13.16
N HIS A 128 -0.91 -2.16 -12.46
CA HIS A 128 -2.12 -1.33 -12.56
C HIS A 128 -1.75 0.15 -12.70
N LEU A 129 -2.65 0.92 -13.27
CA LEU A 129 -2.52 2.38 -13.27
C LEU A 129 -2.60 2.90 -11.84
N GLY A 130 -1.74 3.86 -11.53
CA GLY A 130 -1.77 4.56 -10.25
C GLY A 130 -2.99 5.48 -10.13
N ILE A 131 -3.49 5.61 -8.92
CA ILE A 131 -4.57 6.55 -8.58
C ILE A 131 -4.07 7.53 -7.52
N MET A 132 -4.67 8.71 -7.50
CA MET A 132 -4.40 9.76 -6.52
C MET A 132 -5.70 10.37 -6.04
N THR A 133 -5.77 10.78 -4.78
CA THR A 133 -6.91 11.53 -4.25
C THR A 133 -7.13 12.82 -5.04
N ALA A 134 -8.39 13.18 -5.28
CA ALA A 134 -8.73 14.40 -6.03
C ALA A 134 -8.32 15.69 -5.30
N GLY A 135 -8.26 15.65 -3.98
CA GLY A 135 -7.79 16.72 -3.11
C GLY A 135 -6.86 16.19 -2.03
N SER A 136 -6.17 17.09 -1.34
CA SER A 136 -5.40 16.70 -0.16
C SER A 136 -6.35 16.27 0.96
N ILE A 137 -5.93 15.25 1.69
CA ILE A 137 -6.64 14.73 2.87
C ILE A 137 -5.79 14.95 4.11
N ASN A 138 -6.44 15.15 5.26
CA ASN A 138 -5.75 15.32 6.52
C ASN A 138 -5.39 13.96 7.10
N ILE A 139 -4.10 13.70 7.26
CA ILE A 139 -3.56 12.47 7.84
C ILE A 139 -3.15 12.75 9.27
N LEU A 140 -3.71 12.00 10.19
CA LEU A 140 -3.58 12.21 11.63
C LEU A 140 -2.35 11.48 12.19
N GLU A 141 -2.00 11.84 13.41
CA GLU A 141 -1.09 11.05 14.23
C GLU A 141 -1.87 9.89 14.87
N ASN A 142 -1.18 8.78 15.08
CA ASN A 142 -1.75 7.69 15.87
C ASN A 142 -1.75 8.13 17.34
N ILE A 143 -2.93 8.41 17.87
CA ILE A 143 -3.11 8.73 19.29
C ILE A 143 -3.36 7.39 20.00
N TYR A 144 -2.36 6.96 20.77
CA TYR A 144 -2.50 5.82 21.67
C TYR A 144 -3.18 6.26 22.97
#